data_b0c4b1377a30f1e557dd518bc40d0df3
#
_entry.id   b0c4b1377a30f1e557dd518bc40d0df3
#
_cell.length_a   1.000
_cell.length_b   1.000
_cell.length_c   1.000
_cell.angle_alpha   90.00
_cell.angle_beta   90.00
_cell.angle_gamma   90.00
#
_symmetry.space_group_name_H-M   'P 1'
#
loop_
_entity.id
_entity.type
_entity.pdbx_description
1 polymer ?
#
loop_
_entity_poly.entity_id
_entity_poly.type
_entity_poly.pdbx_seq_one_letter_code
_entity_poly.pdbx_strand_id
1 'polypeptide(L)'
;MVWTVGHSQHSMDVFIALLKDYGIAHVADIRSFPGSKRYPHFGRRPLSEALHAAGIGYTHFPELGGKQEAGTSLPYSPLHIGVQRLELLAYSCRVVYMCAEADWRNCHRAGLSDYLHRAGWKVIHIKGNGGLEEHQPTVQQGSLF
;
A
#
# COMPACT_ATOMS: atom_id res chain seq x y z
N MET A 1 -9.12 -2.83 -10.03
CA MET A 1 -9.30 -2.44 -8.63
C MET A 1 -8.03 -2.75 -7.86
N VAL A 2 -7.60 -1.86 -7.01
CA VAL A 2 -6.43 -2.04 -6.17
C VAL A 2 -6.77 -1.58 -4.74
N TRP A 3 -6.16 -2.22 -3.75
CA TRP A 3 -6.47 -2.00 -2.33
C TRP A 3 -5.27 -1.37 -1.63
N THR A 4 -5.51 -0.64 -0.55
CA THR A 4 -4.44 -0.06 0.26
C THR A 4 -4.73 -0.27 1.74
N VAL A 5 -3.68 -0.37 2.54
CA VAL A 5 -3.79 -0.59 3.99
C VAL A 5 -2.56 -0.03 4.70
N GLY A 6 -2.74 0.40 5.95
CA GLY A 6 -1.63 0.69 6.85
C GLY A 6 -1.57 -0.39 7.92
N HIS A 7 -0.39 -0.91 8.21
CA HIS A 7 -0.29 -1.96 9.24
C HIS A 7 -0.54 -1.40 10.63
N SER A 8 -0.22 -0.13 10.86
CA SER A 8 -0.48 0.56 12.12
C SER A 8 -0.01 -0.26 13.31
N GLN A 9 -0.82 -0.33 14.34
CA GLN A 9 -0.51 -1.07 15.58
C GLN A 9 -1.24 -2.40 15.67
N HIS A 10 -1.74 -2.92 14.57
CA HIS A 10 -2.42 -4.22 14.58
C HIS A 10 -1.49 -5.34 15.04
N SER A 11 -2.05 -6.36 15.70
CA SER A 11 -1.33 -7.62 15.82
C SER A 11 -1.25 -8.28 14.45
N MET A 12 -0.33 -9.22 14.29
CA MET A 12 -0.21 -9.94 13.02
C MET A 12 -1.49 -10.71 12.70
N ASP A 13 -2.09 -11.34 13.70
CA ASP A 13 -3.32 -12.12 13.49
C ASP A 13 -4.47 -11.24 13.02
N VAL A 14 -4.64 -10.06 13.61
CA VAL A 14 -5.68 -9.11 13.20
C VAL A 14 -5.41 -8.61 11.80
N PHE A 15 -4.16 -8.27 11.50
CA PHE A 15 -3.78 -7.77 10.18
C PHE A 15 -4.07 -8.81 9.09
N ILE A 16 -3.66 -10.06 9.30
CA ILE A 16 -3.89 -11.13 8.33
C ILE A 16 -5.39 -11.42 8.17
N ALA A 17 -6.15 -11.44 9.28
CA ALA A 17 -7.59 -11.64 9.21
C ALA A 17 -8.25 -10.54 8.38
N LEU A 18 -7.81 -9.32 8.56
CA LEU A 18 -8.32 -8.17 7.79
C LEU A 18 -8.07 -8.34 6.29
N LEU A 19 -6.87 -8.77 5.91
CA LEU A 19 -6.56 -9.02 4.51
C LEU A 19 -7.40 -10.17 3.93
N LYS A 20 -7.59 -11.24 4.70
CA LYS A 20 -8.38 -12.38 4.26
C LYS A 20 -9.85 -12.02 4.11
N ASP A 21 -10.38 -11.16 4.96
CA ASP A 21 -11.77 -10.72 4.88
C ASP A 21 -12.08 -10.09 3.52
N TYR A 22 -11.09 -9.44 2.92
CA TYR A 22 -11.28 -8.81 1.61
C TYR A 22 -10.67 -9.60 0.46
N GLY A 23 -10.23 -10.83 0.73
CA GLY A 23 -9.71 -11.71 -0.31
C GLY A 23 -8.38 -11.27 -0.91
N ILE A 24 -7.57 -10.55 -0.14
CA ILE A 24 -6.27 -10.08 -0.62
C ILE A 24 -5.36 -11.26 -0.88
N ALA A 25 -4.75 -11.30 -2.07
CA ALA A 25 -3.85 -12.38 -2.48
C ALA A 25 -2.39 -11.99 -2.40
N HIS A 26 -2.07 -10.70 -2.41
CA HIS A 26 -0.68 -10.24 -2.44
C HIS A 26 -0.53 -8.89 -1.76
N VAL A 27 0.51 -8.75 -0.95
CA VAL A 27 0.86 -7.48 -0.29
C VAL A 27 2.05 -6.87 -1.02
N ALA A 28 1.87 -5.65 -1.52
CA ALA A 28 2.93 -4.83 -2.07
C ALA A 28 3.37 -3.85 -0.98
N ASP A 29 4.52 -4.11 -0.38
CA ASP A 29 5.04 -3.30 0.72
C ASP A 29 5.75 -2.08 0.14
N ILE A 30 5.13 -0.92 0.26
CA ILE A 30 5.68 0.32 -0.30
C ILE A 30 6.46 1.14 0.73
N ARG A 31 6.76 0.57 1.89
CA ARG A 31 7.63 1.25 2.86
C ARG A 31 9.04 1.33 2.31
N SER A 32 9.67 2.49 2.45
CA SER A 32 11.06 2.65 2.00
C SER A 32 11.99 1.70 2.77
N PHE A 33 11.76 1.60 4.07
CA PHE A 33 12.55 0.75 4.97
C PHE A 33 11.61 -0.10 5.79
N PRO A 34 11.38 -1.37 5.41
CA PRO A 34 10.40 -2.22 6.08
C PRO A 34 10.96 -2.82 7.37
N GLY A 35 11.38 -1.97 8.26
CA GLY A 35 11.80 -2.31 9.60
C GLY A 35 11.04 -1.43 10.57
N SER A 36 10.61 -1.97 11.69
CA SER A 36 9.92 -1.20 12.70
C SER A 36 10.49 -1.53 14.06
N LYS A 37 11.01 -0.51 14.73
CA LYS A 37 11.45 -0.65 16.13
C LYS A 37 10.24 -0.76 17.06
N ARG A 38 9.16 -0.10 16.69
CA ARG A 38 7.95 -0.03 17.50
C ARG A 38 7.10 -1.28 17.35
N TYR A 39 7.03 -1.83 16.15
CA TYR A 39 6.23 -3.01 15.84
C TYR A 39 7.10 -4.00 15.07
N PRO A 40 8.04 -4.68 15.76
CA PRO A 40 9.01 -5.53 15.06
C PRO A 40 8.38 -6.70 14.32
N HIS A 41 7.16 -7.11 14.67
CA HIS A 41 6.46 -8.17 13.93
C HIS A 41 6.09 -7.73 12.51
N PHE A 42 6.09 -6.42 12.21
CA PHE A 42 5.89 -5.91 10.86
C PHE A 42 7.20 -5.63 10.12
N GLY A 43 8.34 -6.04 10.65
CA GLY A 43 9.57 -6.05 9.90
C GLY A 43 9.42 -6.93 8.65
N ARG A 44 10.25 -6.68 7.64
CA ARG A 44 10.11 -7.34 6.34
C ARG A 44 10.06 -8.87 6.46
N ARG A 45 11.00 -9.44 7.22
CA ARG A 45 11.09 -10.90 7.33
C ARG A 45 9.92 -11.52 8.09
N PRO A 46 9.61 -11.09 9.33
CA PRO A 46 8.47 -11.67 10.04
C PRO A 46 7.15 -11.45 9.30
N LEU A 47 6.97 -10.30 8.67
CA LEU A 47 5.76 -10.04 7.91
C LEU A 47 5.65 -10.98 6.70
N SER A 48 6.72 -11.10 5.90
CA SER A 48 6.67 -11.95 4.71
C SER A 48 6.48 -13.42 5.07
N GLU A 49 7.07 -13.88 6.16
CA GLU A 49 6.90 -15.25 6.62
C GLU A 49 5.46 -15.51 7.07
N ALA A 50 4.87 -14.58 7.82
CA ALA A 50 3.49 -14.73 8.27
C ALA A 50 2.51 -14.70 7.12
N LEU A 51 2.72 -13.82 6.16
CA LEU A 51 1.88 -13.75 4.96
C LEU A 51 1.98 -15.03 4.14
N HIS A 52 3.19 -15.52 3.94
CA HIS A 52 3.40 -16.77 3.20
C HIS A 52 2.68 -17.93 3.87
N ALA A 53 2.77 -18.05 5.20
CA ALA A 53 2.06 -19.08 5.94
C ALA A 53 0.54 -18.96 5.79
N ALA A 54 0.04 -17.77 5.53
CA ALA A 54 -1.39 -17.52 5.31
C ALA A 54 -1.80 -17.65 3.85
N GLY A 55 -0.87 -18.00 2.95
CA GLY A 55 -1.15 -18.11 1.52
C GLY A 55 -1.21 -16.77 0.79
N ILE A 56 -0.63 -15.72 1.36
CA ILE A 56 -0.62 -14.38 0.77
C ILE A 56 0.81 -14.06 0.31
N GLY A 57 0.94 -13.60 -0.94
CA GLY A 57 2.24 -13.21 -1.48
C GLY A 57 2.74 -11.91 -0.89
N TYR A 58 4.02 -11.66 -1.03
CA TYR A 58 4.66 -10.44 -0.53
C TYR A 58 5.75 -10.00 -1.49
N THR A 59 5.76 -8.71 -1.83
CA THR A 59 6.84 -8.09 -2.60
C THR A 59 7.13 -6.71 -1.99
N HIS A 60 8.41 -6.41 -1.81
CA HIS A 60 8.83 -5.08 -1.36
C HIS A 60 9.06 -4.18 -2.57
N PHE A 61 8.46 -2.99 -2.55
CA PHE A 61 8.56 -1.99 -3.62
C PHE A 61 9.16 -0.71 -3.03
N PRO A 62 10.47 -0.68 -2.72
CA PRO A 62 11.07 0.53 -2.13
C PRO A 62 10.95 1.75 -3.04
N GLU A 63 10.91 1.53 -4.35
CA GLU A 63 10.78 2.59 -5.33
C GLU A 63 9.44 3.31 -5.26
N LEU A 64 8.44 2.74 -4.62
CA LEU A 64 7.15 3.38 -4.39
C LEU A 64 7.07 4.10 -3.05
N GLY A 65 8.11 3.98 -2.23
CA GLY A 65 8.16 4.62 -0.92
C GLY A 65 8.36 6.13 -1.03
N GLY A 66 7.89 6.85 -0.01
CA GLY A 66 8.00 8.30 0.02
C GLY A 66 9.39 8.79 0.43
N LYS A 67 10.21 7.94 1.07
CA LYS A 67 11.54 8.33 1.52
C LYS A 67 12.59 7.70 0.63
N GLN A 68 12.94 8.43 -0.41
CA GLN A 68 14.06 8.07 -1.26
C GLN A 68 15.30 8.81 -0.79
N GLU A 69 16.46 8.43 -1.29
CA GLU A 69 17.64 9.23 -1.09
C GLU A 69 17.41 10.64 -1.62
N ALA A 70 18.01 11.62 -0.99
CA ALA A 70 17.81 13.03 -1.33
C ALA A 70 17.97 13.24 -2.83
N GLY A 71 16.97 13.84 -3.45
CA GLY A 71 16.99 14.19 -4.86
C GLY A 71 16.71 13.04 -5.82
N THR A 72 16.41 11.83 -5.32
CA THR A 72 16.20 10.67 -6.20
C THR A 72 14.76 10.22 -6.31
N SER A 73 13.84 10.84 -5.56
CA SER A 73 12.43 10.51 -5.67
C SER A 73 11.92 10.79 -7.08
N LEU A 74 11.35 9.79 -7.72
CA LEU A 74 10.78 9.92 -9.05
C LEU A 74 9.27 10.12 -8.96
N PRO A 75 8.70 10.99 -9.80
CA PRO A 75 7.23 11.12 -9.82
C PRO A 75 6.60 9.84 -10.33
N TYR A 76 5.41 9.54 -9.82
CA TYR A 76 4.63 8.43 -10.37
C TYR A 76 4.20 8.79 -11.79
N SER A 77 4.40 7.86 -12.69
CA SER A 77 4.08 8.04 -14.11
C SER A 77 3.95 6.67 -14.77
N PRO A 78 3.44 6.59 -16.00
CA PRO A 78 3.40 5.31 -16.72
C PRO A 78 4.78 4.69 -16.95
N LEU A 79 5.84 5.49 -16.85
CA LEU A 79 7.21 5.00 -17.03
C LEU A 79 7.87 4.58 -15.73
N HIS A 80 7.21 4.79 -14.59
CA HIS A 80 7.76 4.42 -13.28
C HIS A 80 7.75 2.90 -13.14
N ILE A 81 8.91 2.29 -12.92
CA ILE A 81 9.05 0.82 -12.87
C ILE A 81 8.18 0.23 -11.74
N GLY A 82 8.19 0.85 -10.57
CA GLY A 82 7.39 0.37 -9.45
C GLY A 82 5.90 0.41 -9.75
N VAL A 83 5.44 1.47 -10.41
CA VAL A 83 4.04 1.59 -10.84
C VAL A 83 3.69 0.48 -11.83
N GLN A 84 4.55 0.24 -12.83
CA GLN A 84 4.31 -0.81 -13.83
C GLN A 84 4.20 -2.19 -13.17
N ARG A 85 5.11 -2.49 -12.24
CA ARG A 85 5.11 -3.77 -11.53
C ARG A 85 3.86 -3.93 -10.66
N LEU A 86 3.45 -2.85 -9.99
CA LEU A 86 2.24 -2.88 -9.16
C LEU A 86 1.00 -3.11 -10.03
N GLU A 87 0.92 -2.42 -11.16
CA GLU A 87 -0.21 -2.60 -12.07
C GLU A 87 -0.29 -4.02 -12.62
N LEU A 88 0.85 -4.63 -12.94
CA LEU A 88 0.86 -6.02 -13.40
C LEU A 88 0.30 -6.96 -12.32
N LEU A 89 0.67 -6.75 -11.06
CA LEU A 89 0.10 -7.52 -9.97
C LEU A 89 -1.40 -7.31 -9.85
N ALA A 90 -1.85 -6.07 -9.99
CA ALA A 90 -3.27 -5.73 -9.86
C ALA A 90 -4.13 -6.36 -10.96
N TYR A 91 -3.56 -6.56 -12.15
CA TYR A 91 -4.25 -7.29 -13.21
C TYR A 91 -4.32 -8.79 -12.93
N SER A 92 -3.36 -9.32 -12.19
CA SER A 92 -3.24 -10.76 -11.96
C SER A 92 -3.97 -11.23 -10.72
N CYS A 93 -4.08 -10.40 -9.70
CA CYS A 93 -4.66 -10.81 -8.42
C CYS A 93 -5.14 -9.59 -7.63
N ARG A 94 -5.79 -9.88 -6.51
CA ARG A 94 -6.24 -8.81 -5.61
C ARG A 94 -5.05 -8.38 -4.75
N VAL A 95 -4.44 -7.27 -5.10
CA VAL A 95 -3.24 -6.74 -4.45
C VAL A 95 -3.60 -5.58 -3.54
N VAL A 96 -2.90 -5.51 -2.41
CA VAL A 96 -2.97 -4.36 -1.50
C VAL A 96 -1.59 -3.75 -1.37
N TYR A 97 -1.47 -2.42 -1.54
CA TYR A 97 -0.20 -1.77 -1.20
C TYR A 97 -0.28 -1.23 0.23
N MET A 98 0.81 -1.41 0.96
CA MET A 98 0.83 -1.23 2.41
C MET A 98 1.94 -0.29 2.85
N CYS A 99 1.60 0.59 3.78
CA CYS A 99 2.58 1.37 4.53
C CYS A 99 2.33 1.21 6.04
N ALA A 100 3.01 2.03 6.86
CA ALA A 100 2.89 1.95 8.31
C ALA A 100 1.67 2.69 8.86
N GLU A 101 1.28 3.81 8.23
CA GLU A 101 0.26 4.71 8.76
C GLU A 101 -1.15 4.16 8.55
N ALA A 102 -1.98 4.22 9.60
CA ALA A 102 -3.38 3.80 9.49
C ALA A 102 -4.16 4.71 8.55
N ASP A 103 -3.97 6.02 8.67
CA ASP A 103 -4.66 7.00 7.84
C ASP A 103 -3.86 7.22 6.56
N TRP A 104 -4.45 6.83 5.42
CA TRP A 104 -3.79 6.96 4.12
C TRP A 104 -3.43 8.40 3.78
N ARG A 105 -4.12 9.37 4.36
CA ARG A 105 -3.87 10.79 4.11
C ARG A 105 -2.54 11.27 4.69
N ASN A 106 -2.02 10.55 5.66
CA ASN A 106 -0.82 10.93 6.40
C ASN A 106 0.45 10.25 5.88
N CYS A 107 0.38 9.60 4.72
CA CYS A 107 1.56 8.95 4.16
C CYS A 107 1.54 9.04 2.64
N HIS A 108 2.63 8.56 2.03
CA HIS A 108 2.79 8.62 0.58
C HIS A 108 1.79 7.76 -0.18
N ARG A 109 0.97 6.94 0.50
CA ARG A 109 -0.15 6.26 -0.14
C ARG A 109 -1.12 7.27 -0.78
N ALA A 110 -1.22 8.49 -0.22
CA ALA A 110 -2.08 9.51 -0.80
C ALA A 110 -1.67 9.84 -2.23
N GLY A 111 -0.38 10.08 -2.46
CA GLY A 111 0.13 10.41 -3.79
C GLY A 111 0.02 9.27 -4.78
N LEU A 112 0.36 8.05 -4.34
CA LEU A 112 0.24 6.87 -5.20
C LEU A 112 -1.22 6.61 -5.55
N SER A 113 -2.12 6.75 -4.58
CA SER A 113 -3.55 6.56 -4.80
C SER A 113 -4.13 7.60 -5.75
N ASP A 114 -3.70 8.86 -5.62
CA ASP A 114 -4.10 9.91 -6.56
C ASP A 114 -3.67 9.57 -7.98
N TYR A 115 -2.43 9.11 -8.14
CA TYR A 115 -1.92 8.73 -9.45
C TYR A 115 -2.74 7.57 -10.05
N LEU A 116 -2.94 6.51 -9.28
CA LEU A 116 -3.66 5.33 -9.76
C LEU A 116 -5.13 5.66 -10.07
N HIS A 117 -5.75 6.51 -9.26
CA HIS A 117 -7.11 6.97 -9.51
C HIS A 117 -7.19 7.72 -10.85
N ARG A 118 -6.25 8.63 -11.12
CA ARG A 118 -6.21 9.35 -12.40
C ARG A 118 -5.93 8.43 -13.57
N ALA A 119 -5.21 7.33 -13.33
CA ALA A 119 -4.91 6.33 -14.37
C ALA A 119 -6.09 5.37 -14.62
N GLY A 120 -7.20 5.55 -13.93
CA GLY A 120 -8.41 4.77 -14.16
C GLY A 120 -8.64 3.62 -13.19
N TRP A 121 -7.78 3.46 -12.19
CA TRP A 121 -7.95 2.39 -11.19
C TRP A 121 -8.98 2.80 -10.14
N LYS A 122 -9.80 1.83 -9.73
CA LYS A 122 -10.60 1.99 -8.52
C LYS A 122 -9.71 1.62 -7.34
N VAL A 123 -9.52 2.57 -6.43
CA VAL A 123 -8.62 2.44 -5.28
C VAL A 123 -9.47 2.39 -4.01
N ILE A 124 -9.29 1.32 -3.22
CA ILE A 124 -10.07 1.09 -2.00
C ILE A 124 -9.11 1.07 -0.81
N HIS A 125 -9.33 1.96 0.13
CA HIS A 125 -8.56 1.99 1.38
C HIS A 125 -9.22 1.10 2.42
N ILE A 126 -8.44 0.17 2.99
CA ILE A 126 -8.87 -0.61 4.15
C ILE A 126 -8.48 0.20 5.37
N LYS A 127 -9.49 0.64 6.14
CA LYS A 127 -9.28 1.50 7.30
C LYS A 127 -8.83 0.69 8.50
N GLY A 128 -8.25 1.38 9.49
CA GLY A 128 -7.77 0.72 10.71
C GLY A 128 -8.84 -0.05 11.47
N ASN A 129 -10.10 0.36 11.36
CA ASN A 129 -11.23 -0.32 12.00
C ASN A 129 -11.82 -1.46 11.16
N GLY A 130 -11.22 -1.75 10.00
CA GLY A 130 -11.70 -2.79 9.09
C GLY A 130 -12.70 -2.31 8.06
N GLY A 131 -13.15 -1.06 8.12
CA GLY A 131 -14.05 -0.51 7.13
C GLY A 131 -13.32 -0.15 5.84
N LEU A 132 -14.10 0.15 4.81
CA LEU A 132 -13.57 0.50 3.49
C LEU A 132 -13.90 1.96 3.16
N GLU A 133 -13.00 2.57 2.40
CA GLU A 133 -13.22 3.91 1.89
C GLU A 133 -12.69 3.97 0.47
N GLU A 134 -13.54 4.30 -0.49
CA GLU A 134 -13.08 4.49 -1.87
C GLU A 134 -12.29 5.79 -1.96
N HIS A 135 -11.16 5.75 -2.66
CA HIS A 135 -10.26 6.90 -2.74
C HIS A 135 -10.93 8.09 -3.42
N GLN A 136 -10.80 9.24 -2.78
CA GLN A 136 -11.16 10.53 -3.36
C GLN A 136 -9.88 11.34 -3.51
N PRO A 137 -9.67 12.03 -4.64
CA PRO A 137 -8.45 12.83 -4.82
C PRO A 137 -8.27 13.83 -3.68
N THR A 138 -7.03 13.99 -3.27
CA THR A 138 -6.70 14.84 -2.12
C THR A 138 -6.77 16.32 -2.43
N VAL A 139 -6.69 16.69 -3.68
CA VAL A 139 -6.69 18.10 -4.05
C VAL A 139 -8.07 18.61 -4.19
N GLN A 140 -8.12 19.45 -3.95
CA GLN A 140 -8.97 19.89 -4.25
C GLN A 140 -9.10 20.80 -5.05
N GLN A 141 -8.92 20.74 -5.04
CA GLN A 141 -9.02 21.26 -5.48
C GLN A 141 -9.03 22.08 -6.03
N GLY A 142 -9.15 22.45 -6.01
CA GLY A 142 -9.08 23.18 -6.46
C GLY A 142 -9.02 23.61 -7.21
N SER A 143 -9.15 23.48 -7.25
CA SER A 143 -9.08 23.90 -7.92
C SER A 143 -9.42 24.28 -8.75
N LEU A 144 -9.62 24.37 -8.76
CA LEU A 144 -9.85 24.73 -9.49
C LEU A 144 -10.22 25.18 -10.23
N PHE A 145 -10.21 25.10 -10.16
CA PHE A 145 -10.44 25.57 -10.84
C PHE A 145 -10.36 25.87 -11.44
#